data_231b8956e713617c27cb87f75f6d9413
#
_entry.id   231b8956e713617c27cb87f75f6d9413
#
_cell.length_a   1.000
_cell.length_b   1.000
_cell.length_c   1.000
_cell.angle_alpha   90.00
_cell.angle_beta   90.00
_cell.angle_gamma   90.00
#
_symmetry.space_group_name_H-M   'P 1'
#
loop_
_entity.id
_entity.type
_entity.pdbx_description
1 polymer ?
#
loop_
_entity_poly.entity_id
_entity_poly.type
_entity_poly.pdbx_seq_one_letter_code
_entity_poly.pdbx_strand_id
1 'polypeptide(L)'
;MTTPDNTVLMDELDRRILNTLQVDASHTNAELAELVHVSPPTCLRRVRQLEEAGILARQVAIVAPDKVGARLTAIVEITLDVQAAERMDEFEQLVAPEDAVLQCYRVAPGPDFVLVIQVVDMPAYHALAHRLFAAHANVRNVKTYFSTFRSKFETRIVV
;
A
#
# COMPACT_ATOMS: atom_id res chain seq x y z
N MET A 1 6.60 -14.67 14.14
CA MET A 1 6.32 -13.75 15.26
C MET A 1 4.82 -13.51 15.26
N THR A 2 4.11 -14.03 16.24
CA THR A 2 2.66 -13.85 16.41
C THR A 2 2.43 -12.39 16.82
N THR A 3 1.85 -11.61 15.91
CA THR A 3 1.35 -10.27 16.24
C THR A 3 0.35 -10.45 17.39
N PRO A 4 0.46 -9.75 18.53
CA PRO A 4 -0.56 -9.80 19.55
C PRO A 4 -1.87 -9.32 18.91
N ASP A 5 -2.91 -10.11 19.11
CA ASP A 5 -4.29 -9.79 18.73
C ASP A 5 -4.76 -8.60 19.60
N ASN A 6 -4.26 -7.42 19.26
CA ASN A 6 -4.69 -6.16 19.85
C ASN A 6 -5.88 -5.65 19.02
N THR A 7 -6.93 -6.46 18.98
CA THR A 7 -8.20 -6.04 18.39
C THR A 7 -8.77 -4.92 19.28
N VAL A 8 -8.36 -3.69 19.00
CA VAL A 8 -9.01 -2.52 19.59
C VAL A 8 -10.47 -2.62 19.17
N LEU A 9 -11.36 -2.80 20.17
CA LEU A 9 -12.79 -2.84 19.93
C LEU A 9 -13.23 -1.47 19.42
N MET A 10 -13.29 -1.31 18.11
CA MET A 10 -13.84 -0.11 17.47
C MET A 10 -15.33 -0.04 17.74
N ASP A 11 -15.77 1.10 18.30
CA ASP A 11 -17.19 1.38 18.43
C ASP A 11 -17.78 2.00 17.13
N GLU A 12 -19.06 2.25 17.12
CA GLU A 12 -19.77 2.81 15.97
C GLU A 12 -19.28 4.21 15.58
N LEU A 13 -18.83 5.00 16.54
CA LEU A 13 -18.27 6.32 16.28
C LEU A 13 -16.91 6.20 15.57
N ASP A 14 -16.05 5.28 16.00
CA ASP A 14 -14.77 5.03 15.37
C ASP A 14 -14.95 4.61 13.90
N ARG A 15 -15.92 3.74 13.62
CA ARG A 15 -16.27 3.33 12.24
C ARG A 15 -16.75 4.50 11.39
N ARG A 16 -17.60 5.37 11.93
CA ARG A 16 -18.05 6.57 11.20
C ARG A 16 -16.90 7.52 10.89
N ILE A 17 -16.00 7.76 11.86
CA ILE A 17 -14.80 8.58 11.67
C ILE A 17 -13.94 7.99 10.55
N LEU A 18 -13.60 6.70 10.63
CA LEU A 18 -12.76 6.03 9.64
C LEU A 18 -13.40 6.02 8.24
N ASN A 19 -14.70 5.73 8.15
CA ASN A 19 -15.41 5.74 6.87
C ASN A 19 -15.45 7.13 6.24
N THR A 20 -15.56 8.19 7.04
CA THR A 20 -15.53 9.58 6.55
C THR A 20 -14.12 9.94 6.06
N LEU A 21 -13.10 9.68 6.87
CA LEU A 21 -11.70 10.00 6.54
C LEU A 21 -11.16 9.20 5.34
N GLN A 22 -11.65 7.98 5.12
CA GLN A 22 -11.28 7.18 3.95
C GLN A 22 -11.86 7.74 2.64
N VAL A 23 -12.92 8.53 2.70
CA VAL A 23 -13.53 9.19 1.52
C VAL A 23 -12.86 10.54 1.28
N ASP A 24 -12.73 11.35 2.33
CA ASP A 24 -12.08 12.66 2.27
C ASP A 24 -11.43 12.99 3.61
N ALA A 25 -10.12 13.05 3.62
CA ALA A 25 -9.31 13.40 4.78
C ALA A 25 -8.96 14.89 4.86
N SER A 26 -9.51 15.75 3.97
CA SER A 26 -9.24 17.19 3.95
C SER A 26 -10.08 17.98 4.98
N HIS A 27 -11.07 17.34 5.59
CA HIS A 27 -11.91 17.96 6.61
C HIS A 27 -11.11 18.47 7.82
N THR A 28 -11.46 19.66 8.29
CA THR A 28 -11.03 20.11 9.61
C THR A 28 -11.68 19.27 10.70
N ASN A 29 -11.10 19.29 11.90
CA ASN A 29 -11.71 18.54 13.02
C ASN A 29 -13.14 18.99 13.34
N ALA A 30 -13.48 20.25 13.11
CA ALA A 30 -14.82 20.77 13.33
C ALA A 30 -15.80 20.18 12.29
N GLU A 31 -15.45 20.20 11.01
CA GLU A 31 -16.25 19.62 9.93
C GLU A 31 -16.43 18.11 10.11
N LEU A 32 -15.35 17.40 10.44
CA LEU A 32 -15.43 15.96 10.73
C LEU A 32 -16.36 15.67 11.91
N ALA A 33 -16.29 16.47 12.99
CA ALA A 33 -17.16 16.32 14.15
C ALA A 33 -18.64 16.50 13.80
N GLU A 34 -18.96 17.47 12.95
CA GLU A 34 -20.32 17.67 12.43
C GLU A 34 -20.79 16.47 11.62
N LEU A 35 -19.96 15.96 10.68
CA LEU A 35 -20.27 14.81 9.82
C LEU A 35 -20.53 13.53 10.62
N VAL A 36 -19.80 13.33 11.72
CA VAL A 36 -19.97 12.14 12.58
C VAL A 36 -20.87 12.37 13.79
N HIS A 37 -21.50 13.57 13.90
CA HIS A 37 -22.48 13.96 14.91
C HIS A 37 -21.94 13.88 16.36
N VAL A 38 -20.79 14.49 16.60
CA VAL A 38 -20.20 14.62 17.94
C VAL A 38 -19.61 16.02 18.16
N SER A 39 -19.20 16.33 19.39
CA SER A 39 -18.47 17.57 19.67
C SER A 39 -17.03 17.53 19.13
N PRO A 40 -16.46 18.67 18.67
CA PRO A 40 -15.07 18.72 18.19
C PRO A 40 -14.02 18.16 19.16
N PRO A 41 -14.09 18.40 20.48
CA PRO A 41 -13.15 17.75 21.42
C PRO A 41 -13.28 16.22 21.44
N THR A 42 -14.49 15.68 21.33
CA THR A 42 -14.72 14.24 21.30
C THR A 42 -14.14 13.64 20.01
N CYS A 43 -14.40 14.29 18.86
CA CYS A 43 -13.87 13.87 17.58
C CYS A 43 -12.33 13.83 17.61
N LEU A 44 -11.69 14.93 18.01
CA LEU A 44 -10.23 15.02 18.08
C LEU A 44 -9.62 13.92 18.96
N ARG A 45 -10.21 13.67 20.12
CA ARG A 45 -9.74 12.61 21.02
C ARG A 45 -9.82 11.23 20.36
N ARG A 46 -10.92 10.95 19.65
CA ARG A 46 -11.10 9.66 18.96
C ARG A 46 -10.14 9.47 17.79
N VAL A 47 -9.93 10.49 16.98
CA VAL A 47 -8.95 10.45 15.87
C VAL A 47 -7.56 10.14 16.41
N ARG A 48 -7.12 10.83 17.49
CA ARG A 48 -5.82 10.55 18.13
C ARG A 48 -5.72 9.12 18.66
N GLN A 49 -6.78 8.60 19.27
CA GLN A 49 -6.78 7.21 19.73
C GLN A 49 -6.63 6.21 18.59
N LEU A 50 -7.26 6.46 17.44
CA LEU A 50 -7.14 5.63 16.25
C LEU A 50 -5.73 5.70 15.63
N GLU A 51 -5.10 6.88 15.66
CA GLU A 51 -3.70 7.08 15.24
C GLU A 51 -2.73 6.37 16.19
N GLU A 52 -2.86 6.58 17.52
CA GLU A 52 -2.03 5.95 18.54
C GLU A 52 -2.14 4.41 18.53
N ALA A 53 -3.33 3.90 18.22
CA ALA A 53 -3.56 2.46 18.07
C ALA A 53 -3.05 1.90 16.72
N GLY A 54 -2.58 2.75 15.80
CA GLY A 54 -2.13 2.35 14.46
C GLY A 54 -3.26 1.91 13.52
N ILE A 55 -4.53 2.10 13.90
CA ILE A 55 -5.69 1.81 13.05
C ILE A 55 -5.75 2.82 11.92
N LEU A 56 -5.58 4.12 12.22
CA LEU A 56 -5.35 5.17 11.24
C LEU A 56 -3.83 5.32 11.04
N ALA A 57 -3.29 4.60 10.06
CA ALA A 57 -1.85 4.51 9.87
C ALA A 57 -1.23 5.82 9.38
N ARG A 58 -1.92 6.54 8.46
CA ARG A 58 -1.49 7.83 7.90
C ARG A 58 -2.58 8.46 7.05
N GLN A 59 -2.46 9.75 6.81
CA GLN A 59 -3.25 10.49 5.82
C GLN A 59 -2.33 10.93 4.68
N VAL A 60 -2.74 10.73 3.43
CA VAL A 60 -1.95 11.04 2.24
C VAL A 60 -2.83 11.64 1.15
N ALA A 61 -2.24 12.50 0.32
CA ALA A 61 -2.87 12.92 -0.93
C ALA A 61 -2.65 11.85 -2.00
N ILE A 62 -3.70 11.51 -2.73
CA ILE A 62 -3.61 10.59 -3.88
C ILE A 62 -3.42 11.42 -5.15
N VAL A 63 -2.31 11.19 -5.83
CA VAL A 63 -1.95 11.88 -7.06
C VAL A 63 -2.37 11.03 -8.26
N ALA A 64 -2.92 11.67 -9.31
CA ALA A 64 -3.23 11.02 -10.57
C ALA A 64 -1.92 10.80 -11.38
N PRO A 65 -1.46 9.55 -11.55
CA PRO A 65 -0.14 9.26 -12.12
C PRO A 65 0.03 9.77 -13.55
N ASP A 66 -1.03 9.68 -14.36
CA ASP A 66 -1.06 10.15 -15.74
C ASP A 66 -0.91 11.67 -15.87
N LYS A 67 -1.22 12.42 -14.82
CA LYS A 67 -1.07 13.90 -14.78
C LYS A 67 0.34 14.34 -14.40
N VAL A 68 1.14 13.47 -13.79
CA VAL A 68 2.50 13.77 -13.33
C VAL A 68 3.58 12.99 -14.09
N GLY A 69 3.22 12.37 -15.22
CA GLY A 69 4.17 11.71 -16.11
C GLY A 69 4.42 10.23 -15.83
N ALA A 70 3.88 9.66 -14.77
CA ALA A 70 3.97 8.22 -14.51
C ALA A 70 2.93 7.49 -15.38
N ARG A 71 3.37 6.85 -16.49
CA ARG A 71 2.47 6.35 -17.54
C ARG A 71 2.42 4.85 -17.67
N LEU A 72 3.37 4.13 -17.06
CA LEU A 72 3.48 2.70 -17.18
C LEU A 72 3.31 2.05 -15.81
N THR A 73 2.28 1.23 -15.67
CA THR A 73 2.08 0.37 -14.50
C THR A 73 2.37 -1.07 -14.88
N ALA A 74 3.29 -1.71 -14.17
CA ALA A 74 3.64 -3.11 -14.31
C ALA A 74 3.21 -3.90 -13.07
N ILE A 75 2.59 -5.06 -13.29
CA ILE A 75 2.33 -6.07 -12.27
C ILE A 75 3.35 -7.17 -12.51
N VAL A 76 4.20 -7.43 -11.52
CA VAL A 76 5.37 -8.30 -11.68
C VAL A 76 5.29 -9.45 -10.69
N GLU A 77 5.29 -10.67 -11.21
CA GLU A 77 5.41 -11.90 -10.45
C GLU A 77 6.88 -12.29 -10.35
N ILE A 78 7.36 -12.54 -9.13
CA ILE A 78 8.73 -12.98 -8.84
C ILE A 78 8.68 -14.37 -8.25
N THR A 79 9.52 -15.26 -8.78
CA THR A 79 9.77 -16.57 -8.19
C THR A 79 11.23 -16.69 -7.81
N LEU A 80 11.51 -17.08 -6.59
CA LEU A 80 12.86 -17.30 -6.07
C LEU A 80 13.31 -18.75 -6.28
N ASP A 81 14.61 -18.97 -6.37
CA ASP A 81 15.18 -20.32 -6.36
C ASP A 81 15.11 -20.96 -4.97
N VAL A 82 15.43 -20.17 -3.95
CA VAL A 82 15.44 -20.61 -2.54
C VAL A 82 14.39 -19.77 -1.79
N GLN A 83 13.38 -20.47 -1.25
CA GLN A 83 12.23 -19.91 -0.53
C GLN A 83 12.39 -19.96 1.00
N ALA A 84 13.63 -19.99 1.51
CA ALA A 84 13.89 -19.85 2.93
C ALA A 84 13.47 -18.47 3.43
N ALA A 85 13.04 -18.37 4.69
CA ALA A 85 12.53 -17.11 5.26
C ALA A 85 13.53 -15.97 5.11
N GLU A 86 14.80 -16.22 5.37
CA GLU A 86 15.88 -15.23 5.25
C GLU A 86 16.01 -14.70 3.81
N ARG A 87 15.83 -15.56 2.80
CA ARG A 87 15.90 -15.17 1.39
C ARG A 87 14.69 -14.36 0.95
N MET A 88 13.53 -14.67 1.52
CA MET A 88 12.32 -13.88 1.30
C MET A 88 12.49 -12.47 1.91
N ASP A 89 12.99 -12.39 3.14
CA ASP A 89 13.22 -11.12 3.84
C ASP A 89 14.30 -10.28 3.13
N GLU A 90 15.38 -10.89 2.60
CA GLU A 90 16.40 -10.21 1.79
C GLU A 90 15.79 -9.55 0.55
N PHE A 91 14.90 -10.25 -0.16
CA PHE A 91 14.25 -9.69 -1.33
C PHE A 91 13.31 -8.53 -0.96
N GLU A 92 12.54 -8.64 0.12
CA GLU A 92 11.69 -7.55 0.61
C GLU A 92 12.52 -6.31 0.97
N GLN A 93 13.67 -6.49 1.66
CA GLN A 93 14.58 -5.40 1.98
C GLN A 93 15.20 -4.73 0.75
N LEU A 94 15.42 -5.50 -0.33
CA LEU A 94 15.92 -4.97 -1.59
C LEU A 94 14.91 -4.05 -2.26
N VAL A 95 13.62 -4.43 -2.25
CA VAL A 95 12.58 -3.67 -2.97
C VAL A 95 11.94 -2.56 -2.15
N ALA A 96 12.01 -2.64 -0.81
CA ALA A 96 11.38 -1.68 0.08
C ALA A 96 11.80 -0.21 -0.11
N PRO A 97 13.10 0.12 -0.37
CA PRO A 97 13.54 1.50 -0.58
C PRO A 97 13.29 2.01 -2.00
N GLU A 98 12.72 1.20 -2.88
CA GLU A 98 12.56 1.54 -4.30
C GLU A 98 11.26 2.30 -4.55
N ASP A 99 11.35 3.60 -4.80
CA ASP A 99 10.19 4.49 -4.98
C ASP A 99 9.27 4.05 -6.13
N ALA A 100 9.81 3.39 -7.16
CA ALA A 100 9.02 2.86 -8.26
C ALA A 100 8.19 1.64 -7.89
N VAL A 101 8.51 0.94 -6.80
CA VAL A 101 7.75 -0.20 -6.28
C VAL A 101 6.71 0.31 -5.30
N LEU A 102 5.47 0.44 -5.77
CA LEU A 102 4.37 0.96 -4.96
C LEU A 102 3.83 -0.06 -3.97
N GLN A 103 3.87 -1.35 -4.33
CA GLN A 103 3.35 -2.44 -3.49
C GLN A 103 4.20 -3.69 -3.69
N CYS A 104 4.40 -4.44 -2.62
CA CYS A 104 5.05 -5.74 -2.62
C CYS A 104 4.24 -6.68 -1.72
N TYR A 105 3.75 -7.76 -2.31
CA TYR A 105 3.00 -8.79 -1.60
C TYR A 105 3.76 -10.11 -1.65
N ARG A 106 3.98 -10.74 -0.49
CA ARG A 106 4.35 -12.16 -0.41
C ARG A 106 3.07 -12.97 -0.61
N VAL A 107 3.06 -13.91 -1.55
CA VAL A 107 1.85 -14.64 -1.96
C VAL A 107 2.06 -16.14 -1.95
N ALA A 108 0.94 -16.90 -1.90
CA ALA A 108 0.90 -18.36 -2.03
C ALA A 108 -0.54 -18.80 -2.36
N PRO A 109 -0.76 -19.82 -3.20
CA PRO A 109 0.22 -20.52 -4.05
C PRO A 109 0.57 -19.71 -5.29
N GLY A 110 1.69 -20.02 -5.94
CA GLY A 110 2.10 -19.42 -7.21
C GLY A 110 3.50 -18.81 -7.13
N PRO A 111 3.72 -17.56 -7.60
CA PRO A 111 4.97 -16.87 -7.41
C PRO A 111 5.21 -16.60 -5.92
N ASP A 112 6.43 -16.23 -5.54
CA ASP A 112 6.74 -15.85 -4.16
C ASP A 112 6.30 -14.43 -3.84
N PHE A 113 6.42 -13.52 -4.83
CA PHE A 113 6.00 -12.13 -4.68
C PHE A 113 5.22 -11.63 -5.88
N VAL A 114 4.31 -10.69 -5.59
CA VAL A 114 3.65 -9.85 -6.60
C VAL A 114 3.94 -8.40 -6.28
N LEU A 115 4.51 -7.69 -7.25
CA LEU A 115 4.84 -6.27 -7.13
C LEU A 115 3.92 -5.44 -8.01
N VAL A 116 3.56 -4.24 -7.55
CA VAL A 116 2.99 -3.18 -8.38
C VAL A 116 4.03 -2.09 -8.55
N ILE A 117 4.46 -1.89 -9.79
CA ILE A 117 5.53 -0.95 -10.15
C ILE A 117 4.96 0.15 -11.02
N GLN A 118 5.41 1.38 -10.81
CA GLN A 118 5.03 2.51 -11.64
C GLN A 118 6.27 3.30 -12.08
N VAL A 119 6.41 3.47 -13.40
CA VAL A 119 7.53 4.14 -14.05
C VAL A 119 7.03 5.03 -15.18
N VAL A 120 7.91 5.88 -15.72
CA VAL A 120 7.56 6.82 -16.79
C VAL A 120 7.39 6.12 -18.14
N ASP A 121 8.19 5.09 -18.44
CA ASP A 121 8.22 4.39 -19.74
C ASP A 121 8.87 3.00 -19.65
N MET A 122 8.94 2.30 -20.80
CA MET A 122 9.58 0.98 -20.91
C MET A 122 11.10 1.00 -20.64
N PRO A 123 11.88 1.96 -21.15
CA PRO A 123 13.30 2.05 -20.78
C PRO A 123 13.52 2.14 -19.27
N ALA A 124 12.74 2.95 -18.55
CA ALA A 124 12.82 3.04 -17.09
C ALA A 124 12.46 1.71 -16.41
N TYR A 125 11.43 1.01 -16.91
CA TYR A 125 11.10 -0.33 -16.43
C TYR A 125 12.26 -1.32 -16.65
N HIS A 126 12.85 -1.35 -17.85
CA HIS A 126 13.97 -2.25 -18.13
C HIS A 126 15.17 -2.00 -17.23
N ALA A 127 15.53 -0.74 -16.99
CA ALA A 127 16.62 -0.37 -16.07
C ALA A 127 16.34 -0.86 -14.65
N LEU A 128 15.10 -0.66 -14.17
CA LEU A 128 14.65 -1.13 -12.87
C LEU A 128 14.70 -2.66 -12.77
N ALA A 129 14.10 -3.36 -13.73
CA ALA A 129 14.02 -4.82 -13.74
C ALA A 129 15.41 -5.46 -13.81
N HIS A 130 16.34 -4.90 -14.59
CA HIS A 130 17.71 -5.35 -14.62
C HIS A 130 18.39 -5.22 -13.26
N ARG A 131 18.25 -4.07 -12.61
CA ARG A 131 18.88 -3.78 -11.32
C ARG A 131 18.31 -4.62 -10.18
N LEU A 132 17.00 -4.74 -10.08
CA LEU A 132 16.35 -5.42 -8.95
C LEU A 132 16.19 -6.93 -9.16
N PHE A 133 15.98 -7.38 -10.38
CA PHE A 133 15.58 -8.76 -10.62
C PHE A 133 16.65 -9.56 -11.37
N ALA A 134 17.11 -9.08 -12.54
CA ALA A 134 18.07 -9.83 -13.35
C ALA A 134 19.44 -9.95 -12.69
N ALA A 135 19.86 -8.96 -11.91
CA ALA A 135 21.12 -8.99 -11.17
C ALA A 135 21.02 -9.75 -9.83
N HIS A 136 19.83 -10.14 -9.38
CA HIS A 136 19.63 -10.80 -8.10
C HIS A 136 19.79 -12.32 -8.21
N ALA A 137 20.79 -12.87 -7.56
CA ALA A 137 21.18 -14.28 -7.70
C ALA A 137 20.11 -15.30 -7.33
N ASN A 138 19.16 -14.93 -6.43
CA ASN A 138 18.07 -15.81 -5.99
C ASN A 138 16.77 -15.62 -6.78
N VAL A 139 16.71 -14.70 -7.75
CA VAL A 139 15.52 -14.56 -8.61
C VAL A 139 15.61 -15.55 -9.77
N ARG A 140 14.74 -16.56 -9.76
CA ARG A 140 14.65 -17.60 -10.78
C ARG A 140 13.81 -17.18 -11.98
N ASN A 141 12.69 -16.55 -11.74
CA ASN A 141 11.75 -16.17 -12.79
C ASN A 141 11.07 -14.85 -12.50
N VAL A 142 10.88 -14.08 -13.55
CA VAL A 142 10.16 -12.81 -13.54
C VAL A 142 9.11 -12.82 -14.64
N LYS A 143 7.85 -12.61 -14.27
CA LYS A 143 6.77 -12.51 -15.23
C LYS A 143 6.08 -11.15 -15.06
N THR A 144 6.03 -10.36 -16.12
CA THR A 144 5.54 -9.00 -16.08
C THR A 144 4.31 -8.82 -16.95
N TYR A 145 3.31 -8.16 -16.37
CA TYR A 145 2.11 -7.72 -17.09
C TYR A 145 2.09 -6.19 -17.08
N PHE A 146 1.92 -5.59 -18.25
CA PHE A 146 1.74 -4.15 -18.33
C PHE A 146 0.25 -3.83 -18.37
N SER A 147 -0.17 -2.95 -17.46
CA SER A 147 -1.55 -2.51 -17.40
C SER A 147 -1.88 -1.67 -18.63
N THR A 148 -2.87 -2.09 -19.41
CA THR A 148 -3.40 -1.34 -20.54
C THR A 148 -4.51 -0.39 -20.12
N PHE A 149 -5.20 -0.71 -19.03
CA PHE A 149 -6.28 0.11 -18.48
C PHE A 149 -6.51 -0.24 -17.00
N ARG A 150 -6.70 0.79 -16.18
CA ARG A 150 -7.05 0.65 -14.76
C ARG A 150 -8.50 1.05 -14.56
N SER A 151 -9.40 0.07 -14.47
CA SER A 151 -10.85 0.30 -14.32
C SER A 151 -11.25 0.76 -12.92
N LYS A 152 -10.45 0.41 -11.90
CA LYS A 152 -10.71 0.78 -10.51
C LYS A 152 -9.41 0.98 -9.74
N PHE A 153 -9.37 2.02 -8.93
CA PHE A 153 -8.35 2.23 -7.90
C PHE A 153 -9.03 2.79 -6.66
N GLU A 154 -9.03 2.04 -5.60
CA GLU A 154 -9.68 2.39 -4.34
C GLU A 154 -8.80 1.93 -3.18
N THR A 155 -8.54 2.83 -2.24
CA THR A 155 -7.74 2.53 -1.04
C THR A 155 -8.63 2.26 0.18
N ARG A 156 -9.92 2.56 0.05
CA ARG A 156 -10.89 2.39 1.13
C ARG A 156 -11.18 0.91 1.39
N ILE A 157 -11.15 0.54 2.67
CA ILE A 157 -11.59 -0.76 3.17
C ILE A 157 -12.91 -0.62 3.94
N VAL A 158 -13.69 -1.67 3.99
CA VAL A 158 -14.94 -1.70 4.77
C VAL A 158 -14.58 -1.93 6.24
N VAL A 159 -15.02 -1.03 7.14
CA VAL A 159 -14.78 -1.10 8.58
C VAL A 159 -16.09 -1.04 9.36
#